data_2818ee4b888cbc55e58b871661146962
#
_entry.id   2818ee4b888cbc55e58b871661146962
#
_cell.length_a   1.000
_cell.length_b   1.000
_cell.length_c   1.000
_cell.angle_alpha   90.00
_cell.angle_beta   90.00
_cell.angle_gamma   90.00
#
_symmetry.space_group_name_H-M   'P 1'
#
loop_
_entity.id
_entity.type
_entity.pdbx_description
1 polymer ?
#
loop_
_entity_poly.entity_id
_entity_poly.type
_entity_poly.pdbx_seq_one_letter_code
_entity_poly.pdbx_strand_id
1 'polypeptide(L)'
;MATKKTKPPILPRNYQDPTGADALERRAMKDFARRMNKIGKAYKAALDKIPSSLAVNARYEYQLNPTLLSIILNDASYLVDQVLLDGNEYNLWFYEYVDLASEKGTGQSFYNLSQQSPVYAAGRESLASILASDPYQQRMALVHARVFEEMKGLSADVKRDMARVLTDGVGRGLNPRDIARNLTEQTGIEKRRANRIARTEVTTALRRARWDEAESSMDDLGLNIRLLHLSALSPTTRIKHALRHAHTYTVQEVRDWYAVDANSINCKCSQVEVLVDADGKPLYPNVIEMAKKEFDSHWKKMKVNHSVCHCCKKAA
;
A
#
# COMPACT_ATOMS: atom_id res chain seq x y z
N MET A 1 -38.37 -7.11 -24.58
CA MET A 1 -37.55 -6.53 -23.53
C MET A 1 -36.67 -5.45 -24.14
N ALA A 2 -36.76 -4.20 -23.68
CA ALA A 2 -35.88 -3.14 -24.18
C ALA A 2 -34.44 -3.47 -23.81
N THR A 3 -33.55 -3.61 -24.77
CA THR A 3 -32.12 -3.82 -24.57
C THR A 3 -31.58 -2.60 -23.82
N LYS A 4 -31.20 -2.76 -22.57
CA LYS A 4 -30.58 -1.70 -21.77
C LYS A 4 -29.36 -1.20 -22.53
N LYS A 5 -29.35 0.06 -22.92
CA LYS A 5 -28.25 0.67 -23.66
C LYS A 5 -26.98 0.63 -22.83
N THR A 6 -25.93 -0.01 -23.32
CA THR A 6 -24.62 -0.10 -22.65
C THR A 6 -23.97 1.28 -22.53
N LYS A 7 -23.15 1.50 -21.50
CA LYS A 7 -22.44 2.76 -21.23
C LYS A 7 -20.93 2.52 -21.24
N PRO A 8 -20.13 3.56 -21.51
CA PRO A 8 -18.68 3.46 -21.48
C PRO A 8 -18.16 3.12 -20.07
N PRO A 9 -16.92 2.60 -19.95
CA PRO A 9 -16.26 2.37 -18.67
C PRO A 9 -16.25 3.61 -17.77
N ILE A 10 -16.32 3.38 -16.45
CA ILE A 10 -16.24 4.43 -15.42
C ILE A 10 -14.77 4.78 -15.19
N LEU A 11 -14.34 5.93 -15.67
CA LEU A 11 -13.01 6.45 -15.37
C LEU A 11 -12.97 7.14 -14.01
N PRO A 12 -11.81 7.11 -13.30
CA PRO A 12 -11.62 7.87 -12.08
C PRO A 12 -11.83 9.37 -12.33
N ARG A 13 -12.55 10.04 -11.42
CA ARG A 13 -12.76 11.50 -11.51
C ARG A 13 -11.52 12.30 -11.17
N ASN A 14 -10.65 11.74 -10.33
CA ASN A 14 -9.40 12.36 -9.91
C ASN A 14 -8.21 11.55 -10.44
N TYR A 15 -7.53 12.08 -11.44
CA TYR A 15 -6.36 11.44 -12.03
C TYR A 15 -5.16 11.32 -11.06
N GLN A 16 -5.08 12.17 -10.03
CA GLN A 16 -4.04 12.07 -8.99
C GLN A 16 -4.29 10.93 -8.00
N ASP A 17 -5.55 10.49 -7.90
CA ASP A 17 -5.98 9.34 -7.12
C ASP A 17 -6.84 8.40 -7.97
N PRO A 18 -6.26 7.73 -8.98
CA PRO A 18 -7.01 6.86 -9.88
C PRO A 18 -7.56 5.60 -9.20
N THR A 19 -7.07 5.26 -8.02
CA THR A 19 -7.62 4.18 -7.16
C THR A 19 -8.84 4.65 -6.36
N GLY A 20 -8.93 5.96 -6.05
CA GLY A 20 -9.86 6.51 -5.08
C GLY A 20 -9.56 6.09 -3.64
N ALA A 21 -8.32 5.62 -3.35
CA ALA A 21 -7.94 5.08 -2.04
C ALA A 21 -7.20 6.07 -1.13
N ASP A 22 -6.90 7.29 -1.59
CA ASP A 22 -6.09 8.27 -0.85
C ASP A 22 -6.61 8.56 0.57
N ALA A 23 -7.92 8.59 0.75
CA ALA A 23 -8.50 8.81 2.09
C ALA A 23 -8.25 7.62 3.03
N LEU A 24 -8.37 6.39 2.51
CA LEU A 24 -8.13 5.17 3.25
C LEU A 24 -6.64 5.01 3.58
N GLU A 25 -5.76 5.28 2.61
CA GLU A 25 -4.30 5.32 2.83
C GLU A 25 -3.93 6.30 3.95
N ARG A 26 -4.48 7.53 3.94
CA ARG A 26 -4.21 8.54 4.98
C ARG A 26 -4.69 8.09 6.37
N ARG A 27 -5.84 7.41 6.46
CA ARG A 27 -6.32 6.84 7.71
C ARG A 27 -5.35 5.78 8.23
N ALA A 28 -4.95 4.83 7.40
CA ALA A 28 -3.98 3.79 7.75
C ALA A 28 -2.64 4.39 8.19
N MET A 29 -2.11 5.38 7.47
CA MET A 29 -0.87 6.08 7.83
C MET A 29 -0.97 6.82 9.16
N LYS A 30 -2.13 7.42 9.49
CA LYS A 30 -2.37 8.08 10.77
C LYS A 30 -2.36 7.08 11.92
N ASP A 31 -2.93 5.89 11.72
CA ASP A 31 -2.90 4.81 12.71
C ASP A 31 -1.49 4.29 12.93
N PHE A 32 -0.75 4.04 11.86
CA PHE A 32 0.68 3.70 11.97
C PHE A 32 1.47 4.77 12.74
N ALA A 33 1.26 6.05 12.42
CA ALA A 33 1.97 7.13 13.10
C ALA A 33 1.66 7.17 14.61
N ARG A 34 0.42 6.91 15.02
CA ARG A 34 0.01 6.79 16.43
C ARG A 34 0.73 5.63 17.13
N ARG A 35 0.76 4.46 16.48
CA ARG A 35 1.42 3.25 16.98
C ARG A 35 2.93 3.43 17.09
N MET A 36 3.58 3.98 16.07
CA MET A 36 5.03 4.29 16.10
C MET A 36 5.39 5.33 17.17
N ASN A 37 4.53 6.33 17.41
CA ASN A 37 4.73 7.27 18.52
C ASN A 37 4.68 6.58 19.89
N LYS A 38 3.77 5.61 20.07
CA LYS A 38 3.71 4.82 21.33
C LYS A 38 5.00 4.03 21.52
N ILE A 39 5.50 3.39 20.47
CA ILE A 39 6.77 2.65 20.48
C ILE A 39 7.95 3.59 20.79
N GLY A 40 8.05 4.73 20.11
CA GLY A 40 9.11 5.70 20.37
C GLY A 40 9.12 6.23 21.80
N LYS A 41 7.95 6.45 22.40
CA LYS A 41 7.83 6.82 23.83
C LYS A 41 8.31 5.70 24.74
N ALA A 42 8.00 4.44 24.42
CA ALA A 42 8.42 3.30 25.23
C ALA A 42 9.93 3.12 25.24
N TYR A 43 10.62 3.27 24.12
CA TYR A 43 12.08 3.21 24.08
C TYR A 43 12.74 4.38 24.81
N LYS A 44 12.13 5.57 24.83
CA LYS A 44 12.61 6.68 25.68
C LYS A 44 12.42 6.37 27.15
N ALA A 45 11.27 5.87 27.55
CA ALA A 45 11.03 5.42 28.92
C ALA A 45 11.95 4.25 29.33
N ALA A 46 12.35 3.40 28.38
CA ALA A 46 13.35 2.37 28.60
C ALA A 46 14.74 2.97 28.90
N LEU A 47 15.14 4.03 28.19
CA LEU A 47 16.37 4.77 28.50
C LEU A 47 16.33 5.39 29.88
N ASP A 48 15.20 5.96 30.31
CA ASP A 48 15.05 6.60 31.63
C ASP A 48 15.16 5.58 32.79
N LYS A 49 14.98 4.28 32.54
CA LYS A 49 15.20 3.20 33.50
C LYS A 49 16.68 2.89 33.73
N ILE A 50 17.61 3.42 32.95
CA ILE A 50 19.04 3.17 33.02
C ILE A 50 19.69 4.35 33.76
N PRO A 51 20.10 4.19 35.02
CA PRO A 51 20.75 5.28 35.74
C PRO A 51 22.05 5.70 35.05
N SER A 52 22.30 6.99 34.98
CA SER A 52 23.49 7.52 34.32
C SER A 52 24.07 8.69 35.12
N SER A 53 25.40 8.83 35.11
CA SER A 53 26.14 9.93 35.70
C SER A 53 27.16 10.47 34.70
N LEU A 54 27.48 11.76 34.79
CA LEU A 54 28.51 12.39 33.99
C LEU A 54 29.88 12.04 34.54
N ALA A 55 30.74 11.42 33.75
CA ALA A 55 32.12 11.14 34.07
C ALA A 55 33.06 12.32 33.78
N VAL A 56 34.29 12.28 34.31
CA VAL A 56 35.31 13.33 34.23
C VAL A 56 35.69 13.69 32.75
N ASN A 57 35.57 12.74 31.85
CA ASN A 57 35.90 12.90 30.41
C ASN A 57 34.74 13.41 29.55
N ALA A 58 33.70 13.99 30.18
CA ALA A 58 32.45 14.46 29.51
C ALA A 58 31.62 13.35 28.83
N ARG A 59 31.90 12.08 29.11
CA ARG A 59 31.05 10.94 28.74
C ARG A 59 30.11 10.61 29.89
N TYR A 60 28.98 9.93 29.52
CA TYR A 60 28.07 9.40 30.51
C TYR A 60 28.43 7.94 30.83
N GLU A 61 28.46 7.62 32.12
CA GLU A 61 28.55 6.25 32.60
C GLU A 61 27.16 5.75 32.97
N TYR A 62 26.74 4.65 32.32
CA TYR A 62 25.46 4.02 32.55
C TYR A 62 25.59 2.83 33.49
N GLN A 63 24.85 2.85 34.61
CA GLN A 63 24.82 1.75 35.56
C GLN A 63 23.96 0.61 35.03
N LEU A 64 24.57 -0.23 34.21
CA LEU A 64 23.88 -1.27 33.43
C LEU A 64 24.59 -2.62 33.66
N ASN A 65 23.81 -3.63 34.02
CA ASN A 65 24.26 -5.01 34.01
C ASN A 65 23.49 -5.80 32.91
N PRO A 66 23.97 -6.98 32.47
CA PRO A 66 23.33 -7.76 31.42
C PRO A 66 21.87 -8.13 31.70
N THR A 67 21.54 -8.40 32.98
CA THR A 67 20.17 -8.77 33.40
C THR A 67 19.22 -7.58 33.24
N LEU A 68 19.59 -6.41 33.73
CA LEU A 68 18.78 -5.19 33.63
C LEU A 68 18.57 -4.81 32.14
N LEU A 69 19.64 -4.88 31.33
CA LEU A 69 19.55 -4.59 29.91
C LEU A 69 18.57 -5.56 29.21
N SER A 70 18.69 -6.86 29.52
CA SER A 70 17.79 -7.87 28.92
C SER A 70 16.33 -7.62 29.28
N ILE A 71 16.03 -7.30 30.53
CA ILE A 71 14.68 -6.97 30.99
C ILE A 71 14.12 -5.75 30.21
N ILE A 72 14.90 -4.68 30.14
CA ILE A 72 14.49 -3.43 29.48
C ILE A 72 14.21 -3.66 27.99
N LEU A 73 15.10 -4.40 27.30
CA LEU A 73 14.93 -4.69 25.88
C LEU A 73 13.76 -5.65 25.61
N ASN A 74 13.53 -6.62 26.47
CA ASN A 74 12.41 -7.55 26.36
C ASN A 74 11.07 -6.83 26.58
N ASP A 75 10.97 -5.96 27.59
CA ASP A 75 9.78 -5.13 27.82
C ASP A 75 9.45 -4.26 26.60
N ALA A 76 10.47 -3.59 26.04
CA ALA A 76 10.30 -2.75 24.87
C ALA A 76 9.91 -3.57 23.63
N SER A 77 10.54 -4.74 23.44
CA SER A 77 10.24 -5.67 22.33
C SER A 77 8.80 -6.20 22.41
N TYR A 78 8.38 -6.62 23.60
CA TYR A 78 7.00 -7.08 23.84
C TYR A 78 5.97 -6.00 23.52
N LEU A 79 6.24 -4.76 23.92
CA LEU A 79 5.35 -3.64 23.60
C LEU A 79 5.27 -3.38 22.08
N VAL A 80 6.37 -3.55 21.32
CA VAL A 80 6.34 -3.41 19.85
C VAL A 80 5.37 -4.42 19.27
N ASP A 81 5.43 -5.68 19.67
CA ASP A 81 4.51 -6.72 19.21
C ASP A 81 3.07 -6.41 19.60
N GLN A 82 2.82 -6.04 20.86
CA GLN A 82 1.48 -5.64 21.31
C GLN A 82 0.90 -4.46 20.52
N VAL A 83 1.74 -3.56 20.03
CA VAL A 83 1.29 -2.38 19.30
C VAL A 83 1.12 -2.66 17.80
N LEU A 84 2.04 -3.39 17.18
CA LEU A 84 2.02 -3.63 15.73
C LEU A 84 1.25 -4.88 15.34
N LEU A 85 1.25 -5.91 16.19
CA LEU A 85 0.53 -7.18 15.94
C LEU A 85 -0.75 -7.29 16.78
N ASP A 86 -1.32 -6.15 17.18
CA ASP A 86 -2.59 -6.06 17.92
C ASP A 86 -3.71 -6.75 17.15
N GLY A 87 -4.40 -7.70 17.80
CA GLY A 87 -5.41 -8.58 17.20
C GLY A 87 -4.84 -9.91 16.67
N ASN A 88 -3.52 -10.10 16.71
CA ASN A 88 -2.82 -11.29 16.20
C ASN A 88 -3.17 -11.62 14.74
N GLU A 89 -2.97 -12.86 14.31
CA GLU A 89 -3.25 -13.34 12.95
C GLU A 89 -4.75 -13.43 12.62
N TYR A 90 -5.61 -13.46 13.63
CA TYR A 90 -7.05 -13.64 13.43
C TYR A 90 -7.81 -12.33 13.24
N ASN A 91 -7.37 -11.26 13.86
CA ASN A 91 -8.06 -9.95 13.84
C ASN A 91 -7.08 -8.79 13.93
N LEU A 92 -6.03 -8.81 13.11
CA LEU A 92 -5.04 -7.74 13.08
C LEU A 92 -5.71 -6.39 12.78
N TRP A 93 -5.41 -5.37 13.57
CA TRP A 93 -5.98 -4.03 13.41
C TRP A 93 -5.88 -3.45 11.99
N PHE A 94 -4.88 -3.89 11.22
CA PHE A 94 -4.65 -3.40 9.86
C PHE A 94 -5.56 -4.07 8.82
N TYR A 95 -6.19 -5.20 9.15
CA TYR A 95 -7.11 -5.88 8.23
C TYR A 95 -8.29 -5.00 7.82
N GLU A 96 -8.82 -4.15 8.72
CA GLU A 96 -9.88 -3.19 8.38
C GLU A 96 -9.56 -2.41 7.10
N TYR A 97 -8.30 -2.00 6.92
CA TYR A 97 -7.89 -1.18 5.78
C TYR A 97 -7.82 -1.96 4.47
N VAL A 98 -7.36 -3.20 4.52
CA VAL A 98 -7.27 -4.06 3.33
C VAL A 98 -8.63 -4.63 2.94
N ASP A 99 -9.50 -4.87 3.91
CA ASP A 99 -10.89 -5.30 3.68
C ASP A 99 -11.69 -4.20 2.98
N LEU A 100 -11.67 -2.99 3.52
CA LEU A 100 -12.31 -1.82 2.90
C LEU A 100 -11.75 -1.52 1.51
N ALA A 101 -10.44 -1.74 1.30
CA ALA A 101 -9.81 -1.57 0.00
C ALA A 101 -10.27 -2.62 -1.02
N SER A 102 -10.36 -3.89 -0.59
CA SER A 102 -10.83 -5.01 -1.41
C SER A 102 -12.31 -4.86 -1.76
N GLU A 103 -13.15 -4.56 -0.78
CA GLU A 103 -14.57 -4.25 -1.00
C GLU A 103 -14.74 -3.11 -2.00
N LYS A 104 -13.99 -2.03 -1.82
CA LYS A 104 -14.01 -0.88 -2.74
C LYS A 104 -13.58 -1.29 -4.15
N GLY A 105 -12.53 -2.10 -4.30
CA GLY A 105 -12.05 -2.59 -5.59
C GLY A 105 -13.10 -3.44 -6.29
N THR A 106 -13.69 -4.41 -5.59
CA THR A 106 -14.79 -5.25 -6.08
C THR A 106 -15.99 -4.40 -6.47
N GLY A 107 -16.38 -3.44 -5.64
CA GLY A 107 -17.48 -2.51 -5.94
C GLY A 107 -17.22 -1.65 -7.18
N GLN A 108 -16.00 -1.16 -7.36
CA GLN A 108 -15.62 -0.41 -8.57
C GLN A 108 -15.76 -1.28 -9.83
N SER A 109 -15.31 -2.54 -9.80
CA SER A 109 -15.49 -3.49 -10.90
C SER A 109 -16.97 -3.80 -11.15
N PHE A 110 -17.72 -4.10 -10.09
CA PHE A 110 -19.14 -4.41 -10.16
C PHE A 110 -19.92 -3.30 -10.87
N TYR A 111 -19.79 -2.06 -10.45
CA TYR A 111 -20.50 -0.93 -11.07
C TYR A 111 -20.00 -0.64 -12.49
N ASN A 112 -18.69 -0.76 -12.71
CA ASN A 112 -18.08 -0.53 -14.00
C ASN A 112 -18.53 -1.56 -15.05
N LEU A 113 -18.52 -2.86 -14.72
CA LEU A 113 -18.92 -3.94 -15.61
C LEU A 113 -20.45 -4.01 -15.79
N SER A 114 -21.23 -3.74 -14.74
CA SER A 114 -22.70 -3.72 -14.81
C SER A 114 -23.24 -2.68 -15.81
N GLN A 115 -22.55 -1.55 -15.96
CA GLN A 115 -22.99 -0.55 -16.96
C GLN A 115 -22.50 -0.85 -18.38
N GLN A 116 -21.39 -1.59 -18.54
CA GLN A 116 -20.85 -1.95 -19.83
C GLN A 116 -21.54 -3.21 -20.43
N SER A 117 -21.97 -4.16 -19.59
CA SER A 117 -22.47 -5.47 -19.99
C SER A 117 -23.82 -5.81 -19.37
N PRO A 118 -24.87 -5.99 -20.18
CA PRO A 118 -26.12 -6.59 -19.72
C PRO A 118 -25.95 -8.03 -19.24
N VAL A 119 -25.01 -8.80 -19.82
CA VAL A 119 -24.68 -10.17 -19.40
C VAL A 119 -24.12 -10.16 -17.98
N TYR A 120 -23.17 -9.26 -17.69
CA TYR A 120 -22.65 -9.08 -16.34
C TYR A 120 -23.76 -8.69 -15.34
N ALA A 121 -24.57 -7.69 -15.71
CA ALA A 121 -25.65 -7.19 -14.83
C ALA A 121 -26.73 -8.24 -14.56
N ALA A 122 -26.90 -9.22 -15.44
CA ALA A 122 -27.80 -10.35 -15.23
C ALA A 122 -27.16 -11.53 -14.48
N GLY A 123 -25.86 -11.74 -14.69
CA GLY A 123 -25.10 -12.85 -14.09
C GLY A 123 -24.55 -12.57 -12.69
N ARG A 124 -24.45 -11.27 -12.30
CA ARG A 124 -24.05 -10.86 -10.94
C ARG A 124 -25.21 -10.20 -10.21
N GLU A 125 -25.79 -10.90 -9.26
CA GLU A 125 -27.03 -10.50 -8.60
C GLU A 125 -26.89 -9.19 -7.82
N SER A 126 -25.82 -9.08 -7.01
CA SER A 126 -25.51 -7.87 -6.22
C SER A 126 -24.04 -7.83 -5.80
N LEU A 127 -23.55 -6.64 -5.42
CA LEU A 127 -22.23 -6.52 -4.78
C LEU A 127 -22.18 -7.36 -3.49
N ALA A 128 -23.24 -7.37 -2.69
CA ALA A 128 -23.28 -8.11 -1.44
C ALA A 128 -23.12 -9.64 -1.66
N SER A 129 -23.74 -10.20 -2.72
CA SER A 129 -23.57 -11.61 -3.04
C SER A 129 -22.14 -11.97 -3.46
N ILE A 130 -21.45 -11.07 -4.18
CA ILE A 130 -20.03 -11.26 -4.52
C ILE A 130 -19.18 -11.25 -3.24
N LEU A 131 -19.37 -10.27 -2.36
CA LEU A 131 -18.61 -10.14 -1.12
C LEU A 131 -18.85 -11.28 -0.13
N ALA A 132 -20.03 -11.90 -0.17
CA ALA A 132 -20.37 -13.06 0.65
C ALA A 132 -19.95 -14.39 0.03
N SER A 133 -19.47 -14.42 -1.21
CA SER A 133 -19.13 -15.65 -1.91
C SER A 133 -17.88 -16.33 -1.36
N ASP A 134 -17.83 -17.66 -1.39
CA ASP A 134 -16.67 -18.43 -0.97
C ASP A 134 -15.38 -18.03 -1.69
N PRO A 135 -15.35 -17.80 -3.01
CA PRO A 135 -14.14 -17.35 -3.69
C PRO A 135 -13.61 -16.00 -3.17
N TYR A 136 -14.51 -15.06 -2.85
CA TYR A 136 -14.11 -13.79 -2.26
C TYR A 136 -13.53 -13.98 -0.86
N GLN A 137 -14.19 -14.75 0.00
CA GLN A 137 -13.75 -15.00 1.37
C GLN A 137 -12.39 -15.73 1.41
N GLN A 138 -12.17 -16.71 0.53
CA GLN A 138 -10.88 -17.40 0.41
C GLN A 138 -9.76 -16.44 -0.03
N ARG A 139 -10.03 -15.55 -0.98
CA ARG A 139 -9.07 -14.51 -1.38
C ARG A 139 -8.73 -13.57 -0.22
N MET A 140 -9.73 -13.17 0.57
CA MET A 140 -9.50 -12.33 1.75
C MET A 140 -8.63 -13.02 2.80
N ALA A 141 -8.85 -14.32 3.05
CA ALA A 141 -7.98 -15.08 3.95
C ALA A 141 -6.51 -15.08 3.50
N LEU A 142 -6.25 -15.20 2.19
CA LEU A 142 -4.89 -15.13 1.63
C LEU A 142 -4.29 -13.70 1.74
N VAL A 143 -5.12 -12.67 1.57
CA VAL A 143 -4.69 -11.27 1.77
C VAL A 143 -4.30 -11.04 3.23
N HIS A 144 -5.12 -11.52 4.19
CA HIS A 144 -4.85 -11.40 5.62
C HIS A 144 -3.56 -12.11 6.01
N ALA A 145 -3.36 -13.36 5.57
CA ALA A 145 -2.14 -14.12 5.86
C ALA A 145 -0.88 -13.37 5.36
N ARG A 146 -0.92 -12.85 4.13
CA ARG A 146 0.20 -12.10 3.57
C ARG A 146 0.46 -10.80 4.34
N VAL A 147 -0.57 -10.05 4.66
CA VAL A 147 -0.49 -8.78 5.41
C VAL A 147 0.05 -9.02 6.82
N PHE A 148 -0.33 -10.11 7.46
CA PHE A 148 0.20 -10.47 8.77
C PHE A 148 1.71 -10.72 8.74
N GLU A 149 2.22 -11.44 7.72
CA GLU A 149 3.67 -11.65 7.54
C GLU A 149 4.43 -10.32 7.29
N GLU A 150 3.87 -9.40 6.50
CA GLU A 150 4.44 -8.05 6.33
C GLU A 150 4.51 -7.29 7.66
N MET A 151 3.48 -7.39 8.50
CA MET A 151 3.45 -6.75 9.81
C MET A 151 4.42 -7.38 10.80
N LYS A 152 4.61 -8.71 10.77
CA LYS A 152 5.67 -9.40 11.53
C LYS A 152 7.05 -8.92 11.13
N GLY A 153 7.29 -8.78 9.83
CA GLY A 153 8.54 -8.23 9.30
C GLY A 153 8.78 -6.80 9.79
N LEU A 154 7.78 -5.94 9.73
CA LEU A 154 7.86 -4.57 10.26
C LEU A 154 8.17 -4.57 11.76
N SER A 155 7.48 -5.40 12.55
CA SER A 155 7.71 -5.50 14.00
C SER A 155 9.15 -5.92 14.31
N ALA A 156 9.67 -6.94 13.63
CA ALA A 156 11.04 -7.41 13.80
C ALA A 156 12.08 -6.33 13.47
N ASP A 157 11.88 -5.58 12.38
CA ASP A 157 12.76 -4.49 11.98
C ASP A 157 12.75 -3.35 13.00
N VAL A 158 11.56 -2.95 13.48
CA VAL A 158 11.41 -1.90 14.49
C VAL A 158 12.11 -2.28 15.79
N LYS A 159 11.92 -3.51 16.28
CA LYS A 159 12.58 -4.03 17.49
C LYS A 159 14.10 -3.96 17.35
N ARG A 160 14.64 -4.48 16.25
CA ARG A 160 16.08 -4.48 15.98
C ARG A 160 16.66 -3.05 15.92
N ASP A 161 16.05 -2.18 15.14
CA ASP A 161 16.60 -0.87 14.85
C ASP A 161 16.48 0.08 16.05
N MET A 162 15.37 0.03 16.81
CA MET A 162 15.21 0.81 18.02
C MET A 162 16.13 0.32 19.16
N ALA A 163 16.27 -1.00 19.34
CA ALA A 163 17.19 -1.57 20.33
C ALA A 163 18.64 -1.18 20.00
N ARG A 164 19.04 -1.23 18.72
CA ARG A 164 20.38 -0.82 18.29
C ARG A 164 20.67 0.64 18.65
N VAL A 165 19.77 1.56 18.37
CA VAL A 165 19.95 2.98 18.71
C VAL A 165 20.13 3.18 20.21
N LEU A 166 19.35 2.46 21.03
CA LEU A 166 19.45 2.52 22.49
C LEU A 166 20.80 1.96 22.96
N THR A 167 21.15 0.75 22.55
CA THR A 167 22.36 0.06 23.00
C THR A 167 23.65 0.74 22.54
N ASP A 168 23.70 1.22 21.28
CA ASP A 168 24.84 1.96 20.75
C ASP A 168 25.04 3.29 21.50
N GLY A 169 23.96 3.99 21.81
CA GLY A 169 24.01 5.23 22.56
C GLY A 169 24.55 5.05 23.98
N VAL A 170 24.05 4.03 24.68
CA VAL A 170 24.50 3.65 26.05
C VAL A 170 25.94 3.16 25.99
N GLY A 171 26.30 2.26 25.08
CA GLY A 171 27.65 1.70 24.98
C GLY A 171 28.73 2.73 24.63
N ARG A 172 28.35 3.79 23.90
CA ARG A 172 29.26 4.92 23.58
C ARG A 172 29.31 6.00 24.66
N GLY A 173 28.52 5.88 25.71
CA GLY A 173 28.44 6.90 26.75
C GLY A 173 27.89 8.24 26.26
N LEU A 174 26.93 8.23 25.33
CA LEU A 174 26.31 9.45 24.81
C LEU A 174 25.44 10.10 25.90
N ASN A 175 25.27 11.43 25.78
CA ASN A 175 24.32 12.14 26.64
C ASN A 175 22.90 11.53 26.48
N PRO A 176 22.15 11.26 27.58
CA PRO A 176 20.78 10.75 27.51
C PRO A 176 19.86 11.56 26.56
N ARG A 177 20.04 12.88 26.50
CA ARG A 177 19.29 13.76 25.57
C ARG A 177 19.60 13.45 24.10
N ASP A 178 20.86 13.11 23.79
CA ASP A 178 21.26 12.74 22.43
C ASP A 178 20.70 11.38 22.05
N ILE A 179 20.71 10.40 22.97
CA ILE A 179 20.08 9.10 22.73
C ILE A 179 18.58 9.28 22.50
N ALA A 180 17.89 10.09 23.33
CA ALA A 180 16.47 10.38 23.16
C ALA A 180 16.16 11.07 21.81
N ARG A 181 17.06 11.94 21.32
CA ARG A 181 16.96 12.54 19.98
C ARG A 181 17.12 11.48 18.88
N ASN A 182 18.13 10.62 18.97
CA ASN A 182 18.38 9.54 18.00
C ASN A 182 17.22 8.55 17.96
N LEU A 183 16.62 8.19 19.10
CA LEU A 183 15.39 7.39 19.16
C LEU A 183 14.21 8.08 18.48
N THR A 184 14.11 9.41 18.57
CA THR A 184 13.07 10.18 17.87
C THR A 184 13.27 10.15 16.36
N GLU A 185 14.51 10.31 15.90
CA GLU A 185 14.88 10.24 14.49
C GLU A 185 14.62 8.83 13.93
N GLN A 186 15.01 7.76 14.65
CA GLN A 186 14.70 6.38 14.25
C GLN A 186 13.20 6.13 14.18
N THR A 187 12.42 6.63 15.16
CA THR A 187 10.96 6.57 15.12
C THR A 187 10.40 7.22 13.83
N GLY A 188 11.00 8.32 13.38
CA GLY A 188 10.66 8.97 12.10
C GLY A 188 10.97 8.11 10.88
N ILE A 189 12.06 7.34 10.91
CA ILE A 189 12.41 6.37 9.85
C ILE A 189 11.37 5.25 9.80
N GLU A 190 11.02 4.69 10.95
CA GLU A 190 10.03 3.62 11.04
C GLU A 190 8.63 4.07 10.58
N LYS A 191 8.23 5.31 10.87
CA LYS A 191 6.98 5.88 10.32
C LYS A 191 6.98 5.94 8.79
N ARG A 192 8.11 6.31 8.17
CA ARG A 192 8.19 6.33 6.70
C ARG A 192 8.08 4.93 6.10
N ARG A 193 8.70 3.92 6.78
CA ARG A 193 8.57 2.50 6.41
C ARG A 193 7.13 2.04 6.52
N ALA A 194 6.47 2.28 7.65
CA ALA A 194 5.07 1.95 7.89
C ALA A 194 4.12 2.62 6.88
N ASN A 195 4.33 3.89 6.55
CA ASN A 195 3.53 4.59 5.54
C ASN A 195 3.66 3.99 4.14
N ARG A 196 4.86 3.48 3.80
CA ARG A 196 5.07 2.76 2.54
C ARG A 196 4.31 1.44 2.53
N ILE A 197 4.31 0.69 3.63
CA ILE A 197 3.53 -0.54 3.79
C ILE A 197 2.04 -0.22 3.67
N ALA A 198 1.54 0.77 4.42
CA ALA A 198 0.14 1.18 4.37
C ALA A 198 -0.35 1.44 2.94
N ARG A 199 0.37 2.27 2.18
CA ARG A 199 0.01 2.54 0.79
C ARG A 199 0.08 1.30 -0.08
N THR A 200 1.16 0.52 0.03
CA THR A 200 1.38 -0.66 -0.79
C THR A 200 0.26 -1.67 -0.60
N GLU A 201 -0.09 -1.98 0.65
CA GLU A 201 -1.08 -3.00 0.97
C GLU A 201 -2.49 -2.57 0.61
N VAL A 202 -2.89 -1.33 0.96
CA VAL A 202 -4.21 -0.78 0.62
C VAL A 202 -4.42 -0.75 -0.90
N THR A 203 -3.46 -0.20 -1.67
CA THR A 203 -3.62 -0.14 -3.13
C THR A 203 -3.50 -1.50 -3.81
N THR A 204 -2.72 -2.42 -3.24
CA THR A 204 -2.61 -3.79 -3.76
C THR A 204 -3.89 -4.58 -3.53
N ALA A 205 -4.50 -4.49 -2.35
CA ALA A 205 -5.78 -5.12 -2.05
C ALA A 205 -6.88 -4.64 -3.00
N LEU A 206 -7.00 -3.32 -3.19
CA LEU A 206 -7.97 -2.73 -4.12
C LEU A 206 -7.77 -3.21 -5.55
N ARG A 207 -6.52 -3.16 -6.06
CA ARG A 207 -6.23 -3.56 -7.46
C ARG A 207 -6.48 -5.04 -7.68
N ARG A 208 -6.02 -5.91 -6.76
CA ARG A 208 -6.23 -7.36 -6.87
C ARG A 208 -7.71 -7.71 -6.89
N ALA A 209 -8.51 -7.09 -6.03
CA ALA A 209 -9.95 -7.29 -6.01
C ALA A 209 -10.61 -6.95 -7.37
N ARG A 210 -10.14 -5.92 -8.07
CA ARG A 210 -10.59 -5.59 -9.43
C ARG A 210 -10.16 -6.64 -10.44
N TRP A 211 -8.89 -7.07 -10.41
CA TRP A 211 -8.38 -8.08 -11.33
C TRP A 211 -9.09 -9.43 -11.15
N ASP A 212 -9.32 -9.82 -9.89
CA ASP A 212 -10.02 -11.05 -9.56
C ASP A 212 -11.47 -11.05 -10.06
N GLU A 213 -12.18 -9.91 -9.94
CA GLU A 213 -13.55 -9.79 -10.46
C GLU A 213 -13.57 -9.77 -12.00
N ALA A 214 -12.58 -9.13 -12.63
CA ALA A 214 -12.44 -9.18 -14.10
C ALA A 214 -12.22 -10.61 -14.59
N GLU A 215 -11.30 -11.36 -13.97
CA GLU A 215 -10.97 -12.74 -14.30
C GLU A 215 -12.16 -13.68 -14.09
N SER A 216 -12.82 -13.61 -12.92
CA SER A 216 -14.03 -14.37 -12.62
C SER A 216 -15.16 -14.06 -13.64
N SER A 217 -15.27 -12.81 -14.10
CA SER A 217 -16.27 -12.43 -15.10
C SER A 217 -15.96 -12.98 -16.50
N MET A 218 -14.69 -13.12 -16.85
CA MET A 218 -14.27 -13.78 -18.08
C MET A 218 -14.58 -15.27 -18.04
N ASP A 219 -14.28 -15.92 -16.92
CA ASP A 219 -14.45 -17.36 -16.73
C ASP A 219 -15.93 -17.76 -16.62
N ASP A 220 -16.69 -17.05 -15.78
CA ASP A 220 -18.07 -17.42 -15.46
C ASP A 220 -19.09 -16.95 -16.53
N LEU A 221 -18.83 -15.80 -17.16
CA LEU A 221 -19.80 -15.12 -18.02
C LEU A 221 -19.33 -14.98 -19.49
N GLY A 222 -18.13 -15.48 -19.80
CA GLY A 222 -17.58 -15.43 -21.15
C GLY A 222 -17.31 -14.01 -21.67
N LEU A 223 -17.04 -13.06 -20.78
CA LEU A 223 -16.76 -11.67 -21.17
C LEU A 223 -15.33 -11.52 -21.68
N ASN A 224 -15.15 -10.71 -22.73
CA ASN A 224 -13.82 -10.32 -23.18
C ASN A 224 -13.42 -9.00 -22.52
N ILE A 225 -12.49 -9.07 -21.55
CA ILE A 225 -12.07 -7.92 -20.75
C ILE A 225 -10.57 -7.66 -20.93
N ARG A 226 -10.21 -6.40 -21.09
CA ARG A 226 -8.83 -5.90 -20.87
C ARG A 226 -8.82 -4.84 -19.79
N LEU A 227 -7.66 -4.61 -19.21
CA LEU A 227 -7.44 -3.66 -18.13
C LEU A 227 -6.76 -2.42 -18.70
N LEU A 228 -7.47 -1.29 -18.71
CA LEU A 228 -6.91 0.02 -19.04
C LEU A 228 -6.07 0.52 -17.87
N HIS A 229 -4.76 0.70 -18.08
CA HIS A 229 -3.87 1.20 -17.05
C HIS A 229 -3.95 2.73 -16.93
N LEU A 230 -4.22 3.21 -15.72
CA LEU A 230 -4.28 4.62 -15.37
C LEU A 230 -3.25 4.95 -14.31
N SER A 231 -2.23 5.69 -14.70
CA SER A 231 -1.19 6.18 -13.79
C SER A 231 -1.68 7.45 -13.06
N ALA A 232 -1.27 7.65 -11.82
CA ALA A 232 -1.58 8.87 -11.07
C ALA A 232 -0.97 10.15 -11.69
N LEU A 233 -0.01 10.04 -12.62
CA LEU A 233 0.63 11.15 -13.33
C LEU A 233 1.10 12.28 -12.40
N SER A 234 1.53 11.93 -11.19
CA SER A 234 2.08 12.87 -10.21
C SER A 234 3.59 13.08 -10.45
N PRO A 235 4.20 14.17 -9.92
CA PRO A 235 5.63 14.42 -10.06
C PRO A 235 6.54 13.30 -9.53
N THR A 236 6.02 12.47 -8.64
CA THR A 236 6.73 11.31 -8.06
C THR A 236 6.42 9.99 -8.76
N THR A 237 5.60 9.99 -9.80
CA THR A 237 5.26 8.78 -10.56
C THR A 237 6.50 8.29 -11.32
N ARG A 238 6.83 7.02 -11.17
CA ARG A 238 7.93 6.39 -11.90
C ARG A 238 7.65 6.40 -13.40
N ILE A 239 8.66 6.71 -14.22
CA ILE A 239 8.50 6.83 -15.69
C ILE A 239 7.88 5.58 -16.28
N LYS A 240 8.35 4.37 -15.90
CA LYS A 240 7.81 3.10 -16.39
C LYS A 240 6.31 2.90 -16.05
N HIS A 241 5.82 3.51 -14.97
CA HIS A 241 4.39 3.51 -14.64
C HIS A 241 3.61 4.51 -15.48
N ALA A 242 4.18 5.70 -15.69
CA ALA A 242 3.55 6.73 -16.52
C ALA A 242 3.40 6.29 -17.98
N LEU A 243 4.42 5.63 -18.55
CA LEU A 243 4.40 5.12 -19.93
C LEU A 243 3.36 4.02 -20.17
N ARG A 244 2.85 3.36 -19.13
CA ARG A 244 1.74 2.42 -19.25
C ARG A 244 0.36 3.09 -19.30
N HIS A 245 0.27 4.40 -19.00
CA HIS A 245 -0.99 5.13 -18.98
C HIS A 245 -1.68 5.06 -20.36
N ALA A 246 -3.00 4.91 -20.37
CA ALA A 246 -3.83 4.78 -21.57
C ALA A 246 -3.56 3.54 -22.45
N HIS A 247 -2.81 2.55 -21.94
CA HIS A 247 -2.66 1.26 -22.62
C HIS A 247 -3.51 0.18 -21.95
N THR A 248 -3.95 -0.78 -22.73
CA THR A 248 -4.75 -1.92 -22.26
C THR A 248 -3.89 -3.18 -22.18
N TYR A 249 -4.13 -3.99 -21.17
CA TYR A 249 -3.40 -5.22 -20.87
C TYR A 249 -4.38 -6.33 -20.50
N THR A 250 -3.96 -7.58 -20.65
CA THR A 250 -4.67 -8.71 -20.04
C THR A 250 -4.51 -8.67 -18.52
N VAL A 251 -5.36 -9.40 -17.80
CA VAL A 251 -5.23 -9.55 -16.32
C VAL A 251 -3.87 -10.16 -15.99
N GLN A 252 -3.43 -11.17 -16.74
CA GLN A 252 -2.15 -11.84 -16.50
C GLN A 252 -0.95 -10.89 -16.72
N GLU A 253 -0.92 -10.13 -17.82
CA GLU A 253 0.14 -9.13 -18.06
C GLU A 253 0.24 -8.07 -16.97
N VAL A 254 -0.90 -7.72 -16.34
CA VAL A 254 -0.92 -6.79 -15.22
C VAL A 254 -0.38 -7.46 -13.96
N ARG A 255 -0.78 -8.70 -13.66
CA ARG A 255 -0.29 -9.46 -12.51
C ARG A 255 1.23 -9.64 -12.58
N ASP A 256 1.74 -10.08 -13.72
CA ASP A 256 3.18 -10.32 -13.95
C ASP A 256 3.99 -9.04 -13.78
N TRP A 257 3.49 -7.94 -14.34
CA TRP A 257 4.18 -6.66 -14.21
C TRP A 257 4.25 -6.15 -12.77
N TYR A 258 3.20 -6.35 -11.97
CA TYR A 258 3.20 -5.95 -10.56
C TYR A 258 3.97 -6.93 -9.67
N ALA A 259 4.24 -8.14 -10.11
CA ALA A 259 5.01 -9.13 -9.36
C ALA A 259 6.52 -8.84 -9.32
N VAL A 260 7.04 -8.09 -10.30
CA VAL A 260 8.47 -7.85 -10.45
C VAL A 260 8.87 -6.40 -10.18
N ASP A 261 10.17 -6.14 -10.03
CA ASP A 261 10.79 -4.79 -9.99
C ASP A 261 10.21 -3.84 -8.95
N ALA A 262 9.64 -4.36 -7.88
CA ALA A 262 8.96 -3.55 -6.86
C ALA A 262 7.87 -2.62 -7.45
N ASN A 263 7.22 -3.01 -8.56
CA ASN A 263 6.20 -2.19 -9.23
C ASN A 263 4.98 -1.94 -8.36
N SER A 264 4.63 -2.89 -7.47
CA SER A 264 3.54 -2.72 -6.50
C SER A 264 3.84 -1.71 -5.40
N ILE A 265 5.13 -1.55 -5.02
CA ILE A 265 5.53 -0.78 -3.85
C ILE A 265 5.25 0.70 -4.05
N ASN A 266 4.50 1.29 -3.10
CA ASN A 266 4.17 2.71 -3.05
C ASN A 266 3.53 3.24 -4.35
N CYS A 267 2.75 2.40 -5.05
CA CYS A 267 2.16 2.69 -6.34
C CYS A 267 0.70 3.13 -6.21
N LYS A 268 0.35 4.25 -6.87
CA LYS A 268 -1.02 4.80 -6.92
C LYS A 268 -1.74 4.54 -8.25
N CYS A 269 -1.14 3.80 -9.18
CA CYS A 269 -1.80 3.48 -10.44
C CYS A 269 -3.00 2.56 -10.22
N SER A 270 -4.00 2.67 -11.08
CA SER A 270 -5.19 1.83 -11.11
C SER A 270 -5.35 1.15 -12.47
N GLN A 271 -6.19 0.14 -12.53
CA GLN A 271 -6.66 -0.47 -13.77
C GLN A 271 -8.17 -0.41 -13.80
N VAL A 272 -8.72 -0.13 -14.98
CA VAL A 272 -10.16 -0.08 -15.24
C VAL A 272 -10.51 -1.15 -16.28
N GLU A 273 -11.48 -1.97 -15.97
CA GLU A 273 -11.99 -2.98 -16.86
C GLU A 273 -12.65 -2.32 -18.08
N VAL A 274 -12.21 -2.71 -19.28
CA VAL A 274 -12.80 -2.30 -20.55
C VAL A 274 -13.21 -3.54 -21.33
N LEU A 275 -14.45 -3.59 -21.80
CA LEU A 275 -14.91 -4.66 -22.68
C LEU A 275 -14.29 -4.48 -24.06
N VAL A 276 -13.88 -5.59 -24.66
CA VAL A 276 -13.28 -5.64 -25.98
C VAL A 276 -14.04 -6.59 -26.90
N ASP A 277 -13.91 -6.40 -28.22
CA ASP A 277 -14.43 -7.32 -29.24
C ASP A 277 -13.52 -8.57 -29.37
N ALA A 278 -13.84 -9.43 -30.32
CA ALA A 278 -13.07 -10.64 -30.61
C ALA A 278 -11.62 -10.36 -31.04
N ASP A 279 -11.36 -9.21 -31.63
CA ASP A 279 -10.02 -8.75 -32.03
C ASP A 279 -9.25 -8.05 -30.90
N GLY A 280 -9.84 -7.96 -29.68
CA GLY A 280 -9.25 -7.29 -28.53
C GLY A 280 -9.32 -5.76 -28.57
N LYS A 281 -10.14 -5.18 -29.45
CA LYS A 281 -10.35 -3.74 -29.55
C LYS A 281 -11.42 -3.28 -28.55
N PRO A 282 -11.19 -2.20 -27.78
CA PRO A 282 -12.18 -1.66 -26.86
C PRO A 282 -13.51 -1.30 -27.54
N LEU A 283 -14.63 -1.72 -26.97
CA LEU A 283 -15.97 -1.37 -27.44
C LEU A 283 -16.24 0.15 -27.34
N TYR A 284 -15.52 0.83 -26.47
CA TYR A 284 -15.59 2.29 -26.27
C TYR A 284 -14.20 2.93 -26.46
N PRO A 285 -13.68 3.05 -27.71
CA PRO A 285 -12.32 3.55 -27.96
C PRO A 285 -12.10 5.00 -27.51
N ASN A 286 -13.15 5.82 -27.44
CA ASN A 286 -13.10 7.19 -26.94
C ASN A 286 -12.56 7.29 -25.49
N VAL A 287 -12.74 6.26 -24.67
CA VAL A 287 -12.21 6.21 -23.29
C VAL A 287 -10.67 6.17 -23.31
N ILE A 288 -10.09 5.41 -24.25
CA ILE A 288 -8.63 5.36 -24.43
C ILE A 288 -8.11 6.72 -24.91
N GLU A 289 -8.81 7.36 -25.85
CA GLU A 289 -8.43 8.68 -26.37
C GLU A 289 -8.50 9.77 -25.27
N MET A 290 -9.49 9.70 -24.37
CA MET A 290 -9.57 10.59 -23.21
C MET A 290 -8.37 10.40 -22.29
N ALA A 291 -8.00 9.16 -21.97
CA ALA A 291 -6.84 8.86 -21.14
C ALA A 291 -5.52 9.32 -21.81
N LYS A 292 -5.37 9.16 -23.12
CA LYS A 292 -4.20 9.68 -23.87
C LYS A 292 -4.10 11.20 -23.78
N LYS A 293 -5.20 11.93 -23.96
CA LYS A 293 -5.22 13.40 -23.81
C LYS A 293 -4.84 13.84 -22.41
N GLU A 294 -5.30 13.11 -21.40
CA GLU A 294 -4.91 13.34 -20.01
C GLU A 294 -3.39 13.15 -19.81
N PHE A 295 -2.83 12.05 -20.33
CA PHE A 295 -1.40 11.80 -20.33
C PHE A 295 -0.62 12.95 -20.98
N ASP A 296 -0.98 13.37 -22.17
CA ASP A 296 -0.30 14.43 -22.91
C ASP A 296 -0.32 15.77 -22.14
N SER A 297 -1.44 16.10 -21.52
CA SER A 297 -1.61 17.32 -20.76
C SER A 297 -0.72 17.37 -19.50
N HIS A 298 -0.46 16.21 -18.87
CA HIS A 298 0.30 16.08 -17.63
C HIS A 298 1.78 15.77 -17.89
N TRP A 299 2.09 15.00 -18.96
CA TRP A 299 3.45 14.60 -19.30
C TRP A 299 4.39 15.78 -19.54
N LYS A 300 3.90 16.84 -20.17
CA LYS A 300 4.67 18.07 -20.38
C LYS A 300 5.11 18.69 -19.04
N LYS A 301 4.22 18.71 -18.06
CA LYS A 301 4.50 19.20 -16.70
C LYS A 301 5.48 18.29 -15.95
N MET A 302 5.37 16.98 -16.15
CA MET A 302 6.28 16.00 -15.53
C MET A 302 7.70 16.08 -16.10
N LYS A 303 7.86 16.24 -17.42
CA LYS A 303 9.18 16.36 -18.07
C LYS A 303 10.02 17.51 -17.50
N VAL A 304 9.41 18.62 -17.17
CA VAL A 304 10.10 19.78 -16.54
C VAL A 304 10.69 19.39 -15.19
N ASN A 305 10.00 18.57 -14.40
CA ASN A 305 10.47 18.15 -13.08
C ASN A 305 11.47 16.97 -13.14
N HIS A 306 11.40 16.11 -14.15
CA HIS A 306 12.30 14.96 -14.31
C HIS A 306 13.65 15.32 -14.93
N SER A 307 13.78 16.45 -15.60
CA SER A 307 15.08 16.96 -16.11
C SER A 307 16.09 17.24 -14.98
N VAL A 308 15.61 17.32 -13.73
CA VAL A 308 16.43 17.58 -12.53
C VAL A 308 16.79 16.27 -11.78
N CYS A 309 16.19 15.13 -12.12
CA CYS A 309 16.42 13.87 -11.42
C CYS A 309 17.59 13.09 -12.01
N HIS A 310 18.62 12.85 -11.20
CA HIS A 310 19.84 12.08 -11.59
C HIS A 310 19.54 10.63 -12.00
N CYS A 311 18.45 10.02 -11.49
CA CYS A 311 18.03 8.65 -11.85
C CYS A 311 17.43 8.55 -13.26
N CYS A 312 16.94 9.66 -13.83
CA CYS A 312 16.32 9.69 -15.15
C CYS A 312 17.32 9.87 -16.30
N LYS A 313 18.56 10.31 -15.99
CA LYS A 313 19.63 10.46 -16.99
C LYS A 313 20.24 9.13 -17.46
N LYS A 314 19.97 8.02 -16.79
CA LYS A 314 20.49 6.68 -17.15
C LYS A 314 19.52 5.83 -17.96
N ALA A 315 18.35 6.34 -18.30
CA ALA A 315 17.29 5.61 -19.03
C ALA A 315 16.87 6.28 -20.35
N ALA A 316 17.72 7.19 -20.88
CA ALA A 316 17.55 7.79 -22.21
C ALA A 316 18.59 7.25 -23.18
#